data_935aface48a702e5f85f5483f0a5001d
#
_entry.id   935aface48a702e5f85f5483f0a5001d
#
_cell.length_a   1.000
_cell.length_b   1.000
_cell.length_c   1.000
_cell.angle_alpha   90.00
_cell.angle_beta   90.00
_cell.angle_gamma   90.00
#
_symmetry.space_group_name_H-M   'P 1'
#
loop_
_entity.id
_entity.type
_entity.pdbx_description
1 polymer ?
#
loop_
_entity_poly.entity_id
_entity_poly.type
_entity_poly.pdbx_seq_one_letter_code
_entity_poly.pdbx_strand_id
1 'polypeptide(L)'
;MLHGCTIGDGSLIGIGSVVLNGAKIGKNCIIGSKALVTEGMEVPDGSMVLGIPGKIKKVLSEEEQSVVSIGASHYVENYKKYKQIMNSDENK
;
A
#
# COMPACT_ATOMS: atom_id res chain seq x y z
N MET A 1 -5.75 -3.83 7.08
CA MET A 1 -6.96 -4.65 7.06
C MET A 1 -7.59 -4.62 5.68
N LEU A 2 -7.95 -5.78 5.18
CA LEU A 2 -8.51 -5.93 3.83
C LEU A 2 -9.86 -6.64 3.91
N HIS A 3 -10.84 -6.12 3.19
CA HIS A 3 -12.20 -6.68 3.14
C HIS A 3 -12.71 -6.70 1.70
N GLY A 4 -12.84 -7.90 1.13
CA GLY A 4 -13.47 -8.06 -0.18
C GLY A 4 -12.93 -7.14 -1.27
N CYS A 5 -11.64 -6.85 -1.26
CA CYS A 5 -10.98 -5.96 -2.20
C CYS A 5 -10.11 -6.74 -3.18
N THR A 6 -9.73 -6.07 -4.27
CA THR A 6 -8.80 -6.62 -5.27
C THR A 6 -7.52 -5.80 -5.22
N ILE A 7 -6.38 -6.48 -5.14
CA ILE A 7 -5.08 -5.81 -5.10
C ILE A 7 -4.21 -6.39 -6.21
N GLY A 8 -3.73 -5.52 -7.09
CA GLY A 8 -2.86 -5.91 -8.19
C GLY A 8 -1.46 -6.29 -7.73
N ASP A 9 -0.76 -7.03 -8.59
CA ASP A 9 0.58 -7.53 -8.30
C ASP A 9 1.56 -6.39 -8.06
N GLY A 10 2.51 -6.63 -7.16
CA GLY A 10 3.59 -5.70 -6.88
C GLY A 10 3.22 -4.49 -6.03
N SER A 11 1.98 -4.38 -5.57
CA SER A 11 1.56 -3.25 -4.75
C SER A 11 2.00 -3.42 -3.31
N LEU A 12 2.39 -2.31 -2.68
CA LEU A 12 2.75 -2.26 -1.26
C LEU A 12 1.60 -1.69 -0.44
N ILE A 13 1.14 -2.47 0.53
CA ILE A 13 0.06 -2.07 1.43
C ILE A 13 0.68 -1.72 2.78
N GLY A 14 0.63 -0.45 3.15
CA GLY A 14 1.25 0.03 4.38
C GLY A 14 0.63 -0.53 5.64
N ILE A 15 1.42 -0.53 6.71
CA ILE A 15 0.98 -1.06 8.02
C ILE A 15 -0.15 -0.19 8.57
N GLY A 16 -1.20 -0.84 9.07
CA GLY A 16 -2.34 -0.14 9.64
C GLY A 16 -3.26 0.50 8.62
N SER A 17 -3.00 0.32 7.31
CA SER A 17 -3.93 0.79 6.30
C SER A 17 -5.18 -0.09 6.27
N VAL A 18 -6.28 0.48 5.83
CA VAL A 18 -7.56 -0.22 5.71
C VAL A 18 -8.04 -0.08 4.27
N VAL A 19 -8.36 -1.19 3.64
CA VAL A 19 -8.91 -1.23 2.27
C VAL A 19 -10.30 -1.84 2.35
N LEU A 20 -11.30 -1.03 2.07
CA LEU A 20 -12.71 -1.43 2.26
C LEU A 20 -13.26 -2.22 1.08
N ASN A 21 -14.47 -2.77 1.28
CA ASN A 21 -15.11 -3.65 0.32
C ASN A 21 -15.23 -3.02 -1.07
N GLY A 22 -14.98 -3.83 -2.10
CA GLY A 22 -15.14 -3.40 -3.48
C GLY A 22 -14.06 -2.49 -4.01
N ALA A 23 -13.09 -2.10 -3.17
CA ALA A 23 -11.97 -1.29 -3.65
C ALA A 23 -11.10 -2.11 -4.60
N LYS A 24 -10.59 -1.47 -5.63
CA LYS A 24 -9.72 -2.09 -6.62
C LYS A 24 -8.42 -1.32 -6.70
N ILE A 25 -7.33 -1.97 -6.26
CA ILE A 25 -6.00 -1.38 -6.31
C ILE A 25 -5.26 -2.02 -7.47
N GLY A 26 -4.72 -1.20 -8.36
CA GLY A 26 -3.98 -1.66 -9.53
C GLY A 26 -2.62 -2.21 -9.15
N LYS A 27 -1.77 -2.41 -10.18
CA LYS A 27 -0.43 -2.96 -10.02
C LYS A 27 0.56 -1.88 -9.60
N ASN A 28 1.57 -2.28 -8.84
CA ASN A 28 2.68 -1.41 -8.46
C ASN A 28 2.25 -0.13 -7.77
N CYS A 29 1.19 -0.20 -6.96
CA CYS A 29 0.69 0.92 -6.17
C CYS A 29 1.34 0.95 -4.80
N ILE A 30 1.35 2.12 -4.18
CA ILE A 30 1.73 2.28 -2.78
C ILE A 30 0.51 2.78 -2.01
N ILE A 31 0.09 2.03 -1.02
CA ILE A 31 -0.93 2.48 -0.07
C ILE A 31 -0.18 2.82 1.22
N GLY A 32 -0.17 4.10 1.57
CA GLY A 32 0.58 4.57 2.73
C GLY A 32 0.10 3.96 4.04
N SER A 33 0.99 3.96 5.04
CA SER A 33 0.63 3.47 6.37
C SER A 33 -0.55 4.25 6.93
N LYS A 34 -1.50 3.53 7.51
CA LYS A 34 -2.73 4.09 8.09
C LYS A 34 -3.63 4.83 7.11
N ALA A 35 -3.43 4.65 5.81
CA ALA A 35 -4.35 5.21 4.82
C ALA A 35 -5.65 4.41 4.80
N LEU A 36 -6.74 5.07 4.48
CA LEU A 36 -8.05 4.45 4.35
C LEU A 36 -8.50 4.49 2.90
N VAL A 37 -8.46 3.34 2.22
CA VAL A 37 -9.00 3.20 0.87
C VAL A 37 -10.48 2.92 0.99
N THR A 38 -11.29 3.85 0.52
CA THR A 38 -12.73 3.81 0.72
C THR A 38 -13.43 2.74 -0.13
N GLU A 39 -14.64 2.40 0.26
CA GLU A 39 -15.44 1.39 -0.42
C GLU A 39 -15.63 1.74 -1.90
N GLY A 40 -15.38 0.75 -2.76
CA GLY A 40 -15.52 0.91 -4.21
C GLY A 40 -14.50 1.81 -4.88
N MET A 41 -13.51 2.31 -4.16
CA MET A 41 -12.49 3.17 -4.74
C MET A 41 -11.65 2.40 -5.76
N GLU A 42 -11.41 3.01 -6.92
CA GLU A 42 -10.53 2.46 -7.93
C GLU A 42 -9.21 3.20 -7.93
N VAL A 43 -8.12 2.46 -7.71
CA VAL A 43 -6.77 3.02 -7.68
C VAL A 43 -6.04 2.53 -8.92
N PRO A 44 -5.75 3.40 -9.89
CA PRO A 44 -5.05 3.01 -11.12
C PRO A 44 -3.64 2.47 -10.83
N ASP A 45 -3.11 1.70 -11.77
CA ASP A 45 -1.76 1.17 -11.67
C ASP A 45 -0.76 2.30 -11.37
N GLY A 46 0.20 2.02 -10.51
CA GLY A 46 1.28 2.95 -10.21
C GLY A 46 0.88 4.18 -9.40
N SER A 47 -0.21 4.14 -8.67
CA SER A 47 -0.65 5.27 -7.85
C SER A 47 -0.17 5.17 -6.40
N MET A 48 0.04 6.32 -5.77
CA MET A 48 0.32 6.40 -4.34
C MET A 48 -0.89 7.01 -3.63
N VAL A 49 -1.43 6.29 -2.65
CA VAL A 49 -2.61 6.72 -1.87
C VAL A 49 -2.20 6.99 -0.44
N LEU A 50 -2.55 8.17 0.07
CA LEU A 50 -2.24 8.59 1.43
C LEU A 50 -3.47 9.20 2.10
N GLY A 51 -3.53 9.08 3.41
CA GLY A 51 -4.46 9.82 4.24
C GLY A 51 -5.75 9.09 4.59
N ILE A 52 -6.60 9.79 5.37
CA ILE A 52 -7.94 9.35 5.79
C ILE A 52 -8.92 10.48 5.52
N PRO A 53 -9.84 10.35 4.54
CA PRO A 53 -9.95 9.26 3.55
C PRO A 53 -8.76 9.27 2.60
N GLY A 54 -8.41 8.10 2.09
CA GLY A 54 -7.28 7.94 1.18
C GLY A 54 -7.51 8.67 -0.14
N LYS A 55 -6.48 9.38 -0.58
CA LYS A 55 -6.53 10.09 -1.87
C LYS A 55 -5.26 9.80 -2.65
N ILE A 56 -5.39 9.76 -3.97
CA ILE A 56 -4.25 9.58 -4.85
C ILE A 56 -3.42 10.86 -4.80
N LYS A 57 -2.21 10.75 -4.27
CA LYS A 57 -1.31 11.91 -4.12
C LYS A 57 -0.29 12.03 -5.23
N LYS A 58 0.01 10.91 -5.90
CA LYS A 58 1.05 10.88 -6.91
C LYS A 58 0.82 9.70 -7.84
N VAL A 59 1.20 9.87 -9.11
CA VAL A 59 1.31 8.76 -10.06
C VAL A 59 2.79 8.46 -10.20
N LEU A 60 3.16 7.22 -9.93
CA LEU A 60 4.56 6.79 -9.93
C LEU A 60 5.08 6.65 -11.36
N SER A 61 6.35 7.02 -11.57
CA SER A 61 7.05 6.78 -12.83
C SER A 61 7.31 5.28 -13.00
N GLU A 62 7.71 4.88 -14.21
CA GLU A 62 8.06 3.48 -14.46
C GLU A 62 9.20 3.01 -13.56
N GLU A 63 10.19 3.86 -13.34
CA GLU A 63 11.30 3.54 -12.44
C GLU A 63 10.84 3.36 -11.00
N GLU A 64 9.99 4.25 -10.54
CA GLU A 64 9.42 4.15 -9.19
C GLU A 64 8.57 2.89 -9.04
N GLN A 65 7.78 2.54 -10.05
CA GLN A 65 6.97 1.33 -10.03
C GLN A 65 7.85 0.08 -9.99
N SER A 66 8.98 0.07 -10.69
CA SER A 66 9.92 -1.05 -10.64
C SER A 66 10.47 -1.25 -9.22
N VAL A 67 10.82 -0.17 -8.54
CA VAL A 67 11.31 -0.23 -7.17
C VAL A 67 10.22 -0.76 -6.23
N VAL A 68 9.00 -0.31 -6.40
CA VAL A 68 7.86 -0.79 -5.61
C VAL A 68 7.64 -2.29 -5.81
N SER A 69 7.66 -2.73 -7.06
CA SER A 69 7.48 -4.15 -7.39
C SER A 69 8.55 -5.02 -6.74
N ILE A 70 9.81 -4.60 -6.79
CA ILE A 70 10.92 -5.32 -6.13
C ILE A 70 10.71 -5.33 -4.62
N GLY A 71 10.35 -4.19 -4.04
CA GLY A 71 10.06 -4.09 -2.62
C GLY A 71 8.95 -5.01 -2.17
N ALA A 72 7.88 -5.09 -2.96
CA ALA A 72 6.76 -5.98 -2.64
C ALA A 72 7.16 -7.44 -2.71
N SER A 73 7.97 -7.84 -3.70
CA SER A 73 8.41 -9.23 -3.83
C SER A 73 9.34 -9.66 -2.69
N HIS A 74 10.04 -8.73 -2.07
CA HIS A 74 10.91 -9.00 -0.93
C HIS A 74 10.26 -8.68 0.43
N TYR A 75 9.03 -8.22 0.42
CA TYR A 75 8.35 -7.77 1.63
C TYR A 75 8.28 -8.84 2.71
N VAL A 76 7.94 -10.05 2.33
CA VAL A 76 7.80 -11.17 3.28
C VAL A 76 9.14 -11.50 3.92
N GLU A 77 10.23 -11.49 3.16
CA GLU A 77 11.57 -11.80 3.66
C GLU A 77 12.02 -10.83 4.73
N ASN A 78 11.65 -9.57 4.58
CA ASN A 78 12.09 -8.51 5.47
C ASN A 78 11.04 -8.12 6.51
N TYR A 79 9.92 -8.80 6.51
CA TYR A 79 8.75 -8.41 7.31
C TYR A 79 9.06 -8.28 8.81
N LYS A 80 9.72 -9.27 9.37
CA LYS A 80 10.01 -9.28 10.80
C LYS A 80 10.91 -8.11 11.21
N LYS A 81 11.96 -7.87 10.43
CA LYS A 81 12.89 -6.78 10.67
C LYS A 81 12.22 -5.43 10.52
N TYR A 82 11.45 -5.28 9.45
CA TYR A 82 10.72 -4.05 9.18
C TYR A 82 9.69 -3.76 10.28
N LYS A 83 8.95 -4.78 10.69
CA LYS A 83 7.95 -4.66 11.75
C LYS A 83 8.58 -4.26 13.09
N GLN A 84 9.76 -4.80 13.41
CA GLN A 84 10.49 -4.43 14.61
C GLN A 84 10.83 -2.95 14.62
N ILE A 85 11.34 -2.44 13.51
CA ILE A 85 11.68 -1.02 13.37
C ILE A 85 10.43 -0.16 13.55
N MET A 86 9.33 -0.52 12.91
CA MET A 86 8.08 0.22 13.01
C MET A 86 7.52 0.21 14.44
N ASN A 87 7.55 -0.95 15.09
CA ASN A 87 7.07 -1.06 16.46
C ASN A 87 7.93 -0.25 17.45
N SER A 88 9.24 -0.21 17.24
CA SER A 88 10.13 0.63 18.06
C SER A 88 9.77 2.09 17.94
N ASP A 89 9.45 2.55 16.74
CA ASP A 89 9.03 3.94 16.53
C ASP A 89 7.68 4.22 17.17
N GLU A 90 6.75 3.28 17.11
CA GLU A 90 5.44 3.42 17.74
C GLU A 90 5.50 3.48 19.26
N ASN A 91 6.50 2.85 19.86
CA ASN A 91 6.65 2.77 21.31
C ASN A 91 7.44 3.95 21.91
N LYS A 92 7.85 4.86 21.08
CA LYS A 92 8.47 6.11 21.54
C LYS A 92 7.42 7.20 21.84
#